data_db2212e08fde3283ac4505f3cc0a34b2
#
_entry.id   db2212e08fde3283ac4505f3cc0a34b2
#
_cell.length_a   1.000
_cell.length_b   1.000
_cell.length_c   1.000
_cell.angle_alpha   90.00
_cell.angle_beta   90.00
_cell.angle_gamma   90.00
#
_symmetry.space_group_name_H-M   'P 1'
#
loop_
_entity.id
_entity.type
_entity.pdbx_description
1 polymer ?
#
loop_
_entity_poly.entity_id
_entity_poly.type
_entity_poly.pdbx_seq_one_letter_code
_entity_poly.pdbx_strand_id
1 'polypeptide(L)'
;MAIANDIGLDLTPDGRAAMERLNELSNVTIEVGYQADQKAADDETSLAEVAYWNHYGTLHKDGSVMIPARPFMDAIKKHSEELSEFSQQALSSLETADAVSNAIGSQAKSMIQDAIKDEEWAPNAPITIEGGWMMNEYGKKGPVPVHIKGKSSTKPLIDTGALRQNCQYVIKKGKK
;
A
#
# COMPACT_ATOMS: atom_id res chain seq x y z
N MET A 1 -5.26 -7.93 -30.24
CA MET A 1 -6.15 -8.76 -31.10
C MET A 1 -7.42 -9.00 -30.33
N ALA A 2 -8.56 -8.55 -30.85
CA ALA A 2 -9.82 -8.63 -30.08
C ALA A 2 -10.32 -10.08 -30.09
N ILE A 3 -10.38 -10.69 -28.92
CA ILE A 3 -10.81 -12.09 -28.70
C ILE A 3 -12.19 -12.38 -29.30
N ALA A 4 -13.06 -11.37 -29.41
CA ALA A 4 -14.42 -11.51 -29.93
C ALA A 4 -14.51 -11.81 -31.44
N ASN A 5 -13.51 -11.42 -32.25
CA ASN A 5 -13.53 -11.68 -33.71
C ASN A 5 -13.17 -13.11 -34.06
N ASP A 6 -12.55 -13.84 -33.14
CA ASP A 6 -12.05 -15.20 -33.42
C ASP A 6 -13.07 -16.31 -33.13
N ILE A 7 -14.14 -16.00 -32.40
CA ILE A 7 -15.14 -17.01 -31.97
C ILE A 7 -16.46 -16.89 -32.73
N GLY A 8 -16.60 -15.97 -33.67
CA GLY A 8 -17.80 -15.82 -34.49
C GLY A 8 -19.09 -15.50 -33.71
N LEU A 9 -18.97 -14.91 -32.53
CA LEU A 9 -20.10 -14.51 -31.73
C LEU A 9 -20.68 -13.17 -32.19
N ASP A 10 -21.95 -13.18 -32.54
CA ASP A 10 -22.70 -11.96 -32.90
C ASP A 10 -23.12 -11.26 -31.62
N LEU A 11 -22.26 -10.37 -31.11
CA LEU A 11 -22.46 -9.65 -29.86
C LEU A 11 -23.50 -8.51 -30.06
N THR A 12 -24.39 -8.37 -29.10
CA THR A 12 -25.23 -7.16 -28.97
C THR A 12 -24.34 -5.91 -28.80
N PRO A 13 -24.87 -4.70 -29.06
CA PRO A 13 -24.13 -3.46 -28.81
C PRO A 13 -23.54 -3.39 -27.39
N ASP A 14 -24.32 -3.78 -26.36
CA ASP A 14 -23.88 -3.81 -24.98
C ASP A 14 -22.78 -4.85 -24.74
N GLY A 15 -22.90 -6.03 -25.39
CA GLY A 15 -21.86 -7.06 -25.36
C GLY A 15 -20.53 -6.59 -25.98
N ARG A 16 -20.57 -5.83 -27.07
CA ARG A 16 -19.39 -5.22 -27.67
C ARG A 16 -18.76 -4.21 -26.76
N ALA A 17 -19.55 -3.30 -26.18
CA ALA A 17 -19.05 -2.31 -25.22
C ALA A 17 -18.41 -2.97 -23.99
N ALA A 18 -18.99 -4.06 -23.48
CA ALA A 18 -18.41 -4.82 -22.38
C ALA A 18 -17.06 -5.47 -22.77
N MET A 19 -16.95 -6.04 -23.97
CA MET A 19 -15.70 -6.64 -24.48
C MET A 19 -14.62 -5.58 -24.71
N GLU A 20 -14.95 -4.42 -25.24
CA GLU A 20 -14.01 -3.31 -25.38
C GLU A 20 -13.48 -2.86 -24.03
N ARG A 21 -14.35 -2.70 -23.05
CA ARG A 21 -13.96 -2.35 -21.66
C ARG A 21 -13.03 -3.41 -21.05
N LEU A 22 -13.34 -4.68 -21.18
CA LEU A 22 -12.46 -5.77 -20.71
C LEU A 22 -11.09 -5.75 -21.41
N ASN A 23 -11.07 -5.46 -22.70
CA ASN A 23 -9.82 -5.35 -23.47
C ASN A 23 -8.99 -4.13 -23.03
N GLU A 24 -9.61 -3.02 -22.67
CA GLU A 24 -8.92 -1.87 -22.08
C GLU A 24 -8.34 -2.23 -20.70
N LEU A 25 -9.11 -2.88 -19.84
CA LEU A 25 -8.69 -3.30 -18.50
C LEU A 25 -7.57 -4.34 -18.52
N SER A 26 -7.50 -5.20 -19.54
CA SER A 26 -6.43 -6.19 -19.67
C SER A 26 -5.02 -5.58 -19.77
N ASN A 27 -4.92 -4.31 -20.13
CA ASN A 27 -3.67 -3.56 -20.22
C ASN A 27 -3.47 -2.57 -19.03
N VAL A 28 -4.28 -2.69 -17.98
CA VAL A 28 -4.18 -1.83 -16.80
C VAL A 28 -3.45 -2.55 -15.69
N THR A 29 -2.52 -1.85 -15.04
CA THR A 29 -1.91 -2.26 -13.78
C THR A 29 -2.24 -1.22 -12.73
N ILE A 30 -2.78 -1.65 -11.60
CA ILE A 30 -3.06 -0.79 -10.45
C ILE A 30 -1.99 -1.05 -9.39
N GLU A 31 -1.14 -0.06 -9.14
CA GLU A 31 -0.15 -0.11 -8.07
C GLU A 31 -0.68 0.64 -6.85
N VAL A 32 -0.61 0.03 -5.67
CA VAL A 32 -1.08 0.63 -4.42
C VAL A 32 0.05 0.67 -3.42
N GLY A 33 0.25 1.80 -2.76
CA GLY A 33 1.31 1.97 -1.76
C GLY A 33 1.83 3.39 -1.66
N TYR A 34 3.15 3.54 -1.57
CA TYR A 34 3.83 4.82 -1.32
C TYR A 34 4.71 5.17 -2.52
N GLN A 35 4.59 6.43 -2.97
CA GLN A 35 5.43 6.93 -4.05
C GLN A 35 6.82 7.32 -3.53
N ALA A 36 7.85 7.17 -4.38
CA ALA A 36 9.24 7.39 -3.99
C ALA A 36 9.56 8.85 -3.63
N ASP A 37 8.78 9.80 -4.11
CA ASP A 37 8.93 11.23 -3.86
C ASP A 37 8.25 11.72 -2.57
N GLN A 38 7.44 10.88 -1.94
CA GLN A 38 6.81 11.20 -0.66
C GLN A 38 7.82 11.15 0.47
N LYS A 39 7.96 12.26 1.20
CA LYS A 39 8.90 12.38 2.33
C LYS A 39 8.22 12.12 3.68
N ALA A 40 9.00 11.55 4.61
CA ALA A 40 8.64 11.47 6.01
C ALA A 40 8.83 12.83 6.70
N ALA A 41 8.51 12.89 7.99
CA ALA A 41 8.58 14.14 8.76
C ALA A 41 10.01 14.71 8.94
N ASP A 42 11.03 13.93 8.66
CA ASP A 42 12.45 14.33 8.70
C ASP A 42 12.98 14.91 7.38
N ASP A 43 12.16 14.95 6.33
CA ASP A 43 12.50 15.36 4.96
C ASP A 43 13.67 14.59 4.29
N GLU A 44 14.31 13.69 5.01
CA GLU A 44 15.45 12.88 4.51
C GLU A 44 14.99 11.50 4.06
N THR A 45 14.11 10.86 4.86
CA THR A 45 13.61 9.51 4.62
C THR A 45 12.35 9.54 3.74
N SER A 46 12.23 8.63 2.79
CA SER A 46 10.98 8.47 2.04
C SER A 46 9.93 7.71 2.84
N LEU A 47 8.65 8.01 2.61
CA LEU A 47 7.55 7.24 3.21
C LEU A 47 7.55 5.78 2.75
N ALA A 48 8.06 5.50 1.55
CA ALA A 48 8.23 4.14 1.05
C ALA A 48 9.23 3.34 1.90
N GLU A 49 10.36 3.95 2.31
CA GLU A 49 11.34 3.33 3.21
C GLU A 49 10.74 3.10 4.60
N VAL A 50 10.04 4.08 5.15
CA VAL A 50 9.35 3.94 6.45
C VAL A 50 8.31 2.82 6.38
N ALA A 51 7.55 2.73 5.30
CA ALA A 51 6.59 1.65 5.06
C ALA A 51 7.27 0.29 4.99
N TYR A 52 8.39 0.20 4.25
CA TYR A 52 9.18 -1.02 4.11
C TYR A 52 9.70 -1.52 5.47
N TRP A 53 10.34 -0.65 6.26
CA TRP A 53 10.87 -1.03 7.57
C TRP A 53 9.78 -1.47 8.55
N ASN A 54 8.62 -0.82 8.53
CA ASN A 54 7.51 -1.23 9.38
C ASN A 54 6.85 -2.52 8.89
N HIS A 55 6.77 -2.74 7.58
CA HIS A 55 6.16 -3.93 7.00
C HIS A 55 6.98 -5.20 7.30
N TYR A 56 8.28 -5.15 7.02
CA TYR A 56 9.19 -6.30 7.18
C TYR A 56 9.88 -6.36 8.54
N GLY A 57 9.86 -5.26 9.28
CA GLY A 57 10.67 -5.12 10.49
C GLY A 57 12.14 -4.87 10.19
N THR A 58 12.90 -4.57 11.23
CA THR A 58 14.35 -4.42 11.16
C THR A 58 15.02 -5.07 12.36
N LEU A 59 16.28 -5.46 12.21
CA LEU A 59 17.06 -6.09 13.25
C LEU A 59 18.29 -5.24 13.60
N HIS A 60 18.73 -5.34 14.85
CA HIS A 60 20.05 -4.90 15.29
C HIS A 60 21.15 -5.80 14.71
N LYS A 61 22.41 -5.36 14.82
CA LYS A 61 23.58 -6.15 14.38
C LYS A 61 23.74 -7.47 15.11
N ASP A 62 23.25 -7.56 16.34
CA ASP A 62 23.25 -8.76 17.16
C ASP A 62 22.09 -9.72 16.84
N GLY A 63 21.21 -9.35 15.88
CA GLY A 63 20.05 -10.14 15.49
C GLY A 63 18.80 -9.90 16.33
N SER A 64 18.86 -9.05 17.36
CA SER A 64 17.64 -8.67 18.11
C SER A 64 16.73 -7.76 17.30
N VAL A 65 15.43 -7.78 17.61
CA VAL A 65 14.43 -6.99 16.87
C VAL A 65 14.54 -5.51 17.23
N MET A 66 14.79 -4.66 16.23
CA MET A 66 14.76 -3.21 16.35
C MET A 66 13.36 -2.66 16.09
N ILE A 67 12.79 -2.99 14.95
CA ILE A 67 11.41 -2.66 14.59
C ILE A 67 10.69 -3.98 14.33
N PRO A 68 9.63 -4.33 15.07
CA PRO A 68 8.87 -5.53 14.80
C PRO A 68 8.14 -5.44 13.46
N ALA A 69 8.08 -6.54 12.72
CA ALA A 69 7.33 -6.63 11.49
C ALA A 69 5.83 -6.41 11.72
N ARG A 70 5.23 -5.59 10.85
CA ARG A 70 3.80 -5.29 10.84
C ARG A 70 3.33 -5.31 9.37
N PRO A 71 2.95 -6.47 8.83
CA PRO A 71 2.74 -6.66 7.40
C PRO A 71 1.40 -6.07 6.91
N PHE A 72 1.17 -4.78 7.15
CA PHE A 72 -0.06 -4.08 6.79
C PHE A 72 -0.32 -4.00 5.28
N MET A 73 0.74 -4.08 4.45
CA MET A 73 0.57 -4.13 2.99
C MET A 73 -0.04 -5.46 2.53
N ASP A 74 0.06 -6.52 3.33
CA ASP A 74 -0.54 -7.82 3.03
C ASP A 74 -2.07 -7.82 3.16
N ALA A 75 -2.67 -6.72 3.62
CA ALA A 75 -4.12 -6.57 3.72
C ALA A 75 -4.83 -6.88 2.39
N ILE A 76 -4.27 -6.44 1.25
CA ILE A 76 -4.82 -6.74 -0.08
C ILE A 76 -4.84 -8.25 -0.35
N LYS A 77 -3.76 -8.95 0.00
CA LYS A 77 -3.66 -10.41 -0.16
C LYS A 77 -4.59 -11.13 0.80
N LYS A 78 -4.66 -10.68 2.05
CA LYS A 78 -5.51 -11.23 3.11
C LYS A 78 -7.00 -11.13 2.77
N HIS A 79 -7.39 -10.02 2.14
CA HIS A 79 -8.75 -9.71 1.72
C HIS A 79 -8.95 -9.83 0.19
N SER A 80 -8.21 -10.73 -0.46
CA SER A 80 -8.24 -10.89 -1.93
C SER A 80 -9.60 -11.33 -2.46
N GLU A 81 -10.35 -12.13 -1.71
CA GLU A 81 -11.72 -12.56 -2.07
C GLU A 81 -12.67 -11.36 -2.08
N GLU A 82 -12.65 -10.55 -1.01
CA GLU A 82 -13.46 -9.32 -0.91
C GLU A 82 -13.14 -8.34 -2.04
N LEU A 83 -11.85 -8.15 -2.35
CA LEU A 83 -11.44 -7.29 -3.48
C LEU A 83 -11.89 -7.87 -4.82
N SER A 84 -11.88 -9.19 -4.98
CA SER A 84 -12.36 -9.86 -6.19
C SER A 84 -13.86 -9.67 -6.39
N GLU A 85 -14.66 -9.85 -5.34
CA GLU A 85 -16.11 -9.62 -5.36
C GLU A 85 -16.44 -8.16 -5.69
N PHE A 86 -15.76 -7.22 -5.02
CA PHE A 86 -15.88 -5.79 -5.31
C PHE A 86 -15.52 -5.47 -6.78
N SER A 87 -14.45 -6.09 -7.29
CA SER A 87 -14.02 -5.89 -8.69
C SER A 87 -15.06 -6.39 -9.68
N GLN A 88 -15.69 -7.53 -9.43
CA GLN A 88 -16.77 -8.06 -10.25
C GLN A 88 -18.00 -7.13 -10.24
N GLN A 89 -18.34 -6.61 -9.07
CA GLN A 89 -19.43 -5.63 -8.93
C GLN A 89 -19.10 -4.33 -9.68
N ALA A 90 -17.88 -3.81 -9.56
CA ALA A 90 -17.45 -2.63 -10.29
C ALA A 90 -17.50 -2.83 -11.81
N LEU A 91 -17.06 -4.01 -12.30
CA LEU A 91 -17.14 -4.39 -13.71
C LEU A 91 -18.57 -4.42 -14.25
N SER A 92 -19.54 -4.84 -13.43
CA SER A 92 -20.94 -4.95 -13.82
C SER A 92 -21.70 -3.62 -13.74
N SER A 93 -21.30 -2.71 -12.84
CA SER A 93 -22.04 -1.50 -12.51
C SER A 93 -21.48 -0.21 -13.11
N LEU A 94 -20.20 -0.19 -13.50
CA LEU A 94 -19.51 1.00 -14.02
C LEU A 94 -19.32 0.92 -15.54
N GLU A 95 -19.51 2.05 -16.22
CA GLU A 95 -19.56 2.09 -17.67
C GLU A 95 -18.20 2.14 -18.36
N THR A 96 -17.15 2.63 -17.67
CA THR A 96 -15.83 2.85 -18.27
C THR A 96 -14.72 2.08 -17.56
N ALA A 97 -13.69 1.67 -18.30
CA ALA A 97 -12.50 1.02 -17.77
C ALA A 97 -11.78 1.90 -16.73
N ASP A 98 -11.77 3.22 -16.93
CA ASP A 98 -11.17 4.18 -15.99
C ASP A 98 -11.95 4.23 -14.67
N ALA A 99 -13.29 4.23 -14.71
CA ALA A 99 -14.13 4.20 -13.52
C ALA A 99 -13.92 2.91 -12.72
N VAL A 100 -13.87 1.76 -13.40
CA VAL A 100 -13.60 0.45 -12.80
C VAL A 100 -12.22 0.44 -12.14
N SER A 101 -11.18 0.87 -12.85
CA SER A 101 -9.80 0.90 -12.35
C SER A 101 -9.65 1.80 -11.13
N ASN A 102 -10.28 2.98 -11.14
CA ASN A 102 -10.28 3.90 -10.00
C ASN A 102 -11.03 3.33 -8.79
N ALA A 103 -12.16 2.68 -9.00
CA ALA A 103 -12.91 2.04 -7.92
C ALA A 103 -12.08 0.94 -7.25
N ILE A 104 -11.46 0.03 -8.03
CA ILE A 104 -10.61 -1.04 -7.52
C ILE A 104 -9.38 -0.47 -6.80
N GLY A 105 -8.70 0.52 -7.37
CA GLY A 105 -7.56 1.17 -6.74
C GLY A 105 -7.91 1.85 -5.41
N SER A 106 -9.06 2.51 -5.35
CA SER A 106 -9.58 3.13 -4.13
C SER A 106 -9.91 2.10 -3.06
N GLN A 107 -10.54 0.99 -3.42
CA GLN A 107 -10.85 -0.11 -2.50
C GLN A 107 -9.56 -0.74 -1.94
N ALA A 108 -8.60 -1.07 -2.79
CA ALA A 108 -7.32 -1.64 -2.37
C ALA A 108 -6.52 -0.69 -1.45
N LYS A 109 -6.54 0.61 -1.75
CA LYS A 109 -5.98 1.64 -0.86
C LYS A 109 -6.67 1.65 0.50
N SER A 110 -8.01 1.60 0.54
CA SER A 110 -8.79 1.57 1.78
C SER A 110 -8.41 0.38 2.65
N MET A 111 -8.26 -0.81 2.07
CA MET A 111 -7.84 -2.01 2.79
C MET A 111 -6.52 -1.84 3.53
N ILE A 112 -5.52 -1.20 2.90
CA ILE A 112 -4.23 -0.89 3.56
C ILE A 112 -4.43 0.13 4.68
N GLN A 113 -5.21 1.18 4.43
CA GLN A 113 -5.47 2.25 5.41
C GLN A 113 -6.22 1.73 6.64
N ASP A 114 -7.14 0.79 6.44
CA ASP A 114 -7.90 0.15 7.51
C ASP A 114 -7.02 -0.84 8.30
N ALA A 115 -6.17 -1.61 7.63
CA ALA A 115 -5.19 -2.46 8.30
C ALA A 115 -4.25 -1.65 9.22
N ILE A 116 -3.76 -0.49 8.76
CA ILE A 116 -2.94 0.41 9.60
C ILE A 116 -3.70 0.86 10.84
N LYS A 117 -5.01 1.12 10.72
CA LYS A 117 -5.83 1.70 11.78
C LYS A 117 -6.39 0.66 12.75
N ASP A 118 -6.91 -0.43 12.22
CA ASP A 118 -7.84 -1.31 12.94
C ASP A 118 -7.24 -2.67 13.32
N GLU A 119 -6.15 -3.11 12.67
CA GLU A 119 -5.47 -4.35 13.05
C GLU A 119 -4.61 -4.18 14.32
N GLU A 120 -4.49 -5.27 15.08
CA GLU A 120 -3.62 -5.33 16.25
C GLU A 120 -2.19 -5.65 15.80
N TRP A 121 -1.32 -4.67 15.89
CA TRP A 121 0.09 -4.79 15.53
C TRP A 121 0.97 -4.96 16.76
N ALA A 122 2.15 -5.55 16.57
CA ALA A 122 3.18 -5.60 17.58
C ALA A 122 3.45 -4.19 18.16
N PRO A 123 3.50 -4.03 19.48
CA PRO A 123 3.59 -2.72 20.14
C PRO A 123 4.88 -1.97 19.78
N ASN A 124 4.85 -0.66 19.92
CA ASN A 124 6.04 0.15 19.82
C ASN A 124 6.96 -0.10 21.02
N ALA A 125 8.29 -0.02 20.79
CA ALA A 125 9.25 -0.03 21.88
C ALA A 125 9.03 1.18 22.83
N PRO A 126 9.29 1.05 24.16
CA PRO A 126 9.11 2.15 25.11
C PRO A 126 9.81 3.44 24.68
N ILE A 127 11.04 3.36 24.19
CA ILE A 127 11.80 4.52 23.69
C ILE A 127 11.11 5.24 22.53
N THR A 128 10.32 4.52 21.73
CA THR A 128 9.54 5.12 20.64
C THR A 128 8.37 5.93 21.17
N ILE A 129 7.80 5.53 22.30
CA ILE A 129 6.65 6.19 22.93
C ILE A 129 7.12 7.34 23.83
N GLU A 130 8.06 7.07 24.71
CA GLU A 130 8.52 8.00 25.75
C GLU A 130 9.60 8.96 25.24
N GLY A 131 10.31 8.56 24.18
CA GLY A 131 11.51 9.25 23.71
C GLY A 131 12.73 8.93 24.57
N GLY A 132 13.85 9.54 24.24
CA GLY A 132 15.10 9.36 24.98
C GLY A 132 16.33 9.23 24.08
N TRP A 133 17.45 8.90 24.70
CA TRP A 133 18.71 8.68 24.00
C TRP A 133 18.94 7.21 23.73
N MET A 134 19.37 6.89 22.50
CA MET A 134 19.81 5.54 22.13
C MET A 134 21.06 5.62 21.27
N MET A 135 21.79 4.49 21.15
CA MET A 135 22.92 4.37 20.25
C MET A 135 22.45 3.92 18.88
N ASN A 136 22.67 4.74 17.87
CA ASN A 136 22.53 4.32 16.46
C ASN A 136 23.79 3.56 16.04
N GLU A 137 23.66 2.27 15.86
CA GLU A 137 24.77 1.36 15.48
C GLU A 137 25.24 1.54 14.03
N TYR A 138 24.44 2.22 13.20
CA TYR A 138 24.67 2.38 11.77
C TYR A 138 25.29 3.73 11.39
N GLY A 139 25.82 4.48 12.34
CA GLY A 139 26.54 5.71 12.05
C GLY A 139 27.76 5.47 11.14
N LYS A 140 27.99 6.37 10.16
CA LYS A 140 29.09 6.26 9.16
C LYS A 140 30.51 6.10 9.78
N LYS A 141 30.70 6.56 11.01
CA LYS A 141 31.96 6.50 11.75
C LYS A 141 31.90 5.59 13.00
N GLY A 142 30.87 4.72 13.07
CA GLY A 142 30.60 3.87 14.22
C GLY A 142 29.32 4.29 14.98
N PRO A 143 29.04 3.65 16.13
CA PRO A 143 27.85 3.95 16.90
C PRO A 143 27.84 5.42 17.38
N VAL A 144 26.71 6.09 17.20
CA VAL A 144 26.52 7.49 17.61
C VAL A 144 25.27 7.61 18.47
N PRO A 145 25.29 8.44 19.52
CA PRO A 145 24.08 8.70 20.32
C PRO A 145 23.09 9.53 19.50
N VAL A 146 21.84 9.09 19.47
CA VAL A 146 20.73 9.77 18.80
C VAL A 146 19.62 9.98 19.79
N HIS A 147 19.05 11.18 19.79
CA HIS A 147 17.87 11.48 20.59
C HIS A 147 16.61 11.13 19.80
N ILE A 148 15.80 10.22 20.34
CA ILE A 148 14.50 9.85 19.80
C ILE A 148 13.45 10.74 20.44
N LYS A 149 12.68 11.45 19.62
CA LYS A 149 11.51 12.19 20.08
C LYS A 149 10.36 11.20 20.28
N GLY A 150 9.78 11.17 21.47
CA GLY A 150 8.63 10.33 21.76
C GLY A 150 7.44 10.64 20.85
N LYS A 151 6.61 9.63 20.60
CA LYS A 151 5.39 9.73 19.82
C LYS A 151 4.23 10.29 20.64
N SER A 152 3.31 10.98 19.98
CA SER A 152 2.04 11.41 20.58
C SER A 152 1.01 10.27 20.70
N SER A 153 1.20 9.18 19.96
CA SER A 153 0.30 8.02 19.93
C SER A 153 1.00 6.74 20.36
N THR A 154 0.33 5.94 21.19
CA THR A 154 0.78 4.59 21.57
C THR A 154 0.47 3.56 20.48
N LYS A 155 -0.45 3.86 19.53
CA LYS A 155 -0.78 2.95 18.44
C LYS A 155 0.42 2.75 17.51
N PRO A 156 0.78 1.48 17.20
CA PRO A 156 1.74 1.19 16.16
C PRO A 156 1.29 1.76 14.80
N LEU A 157 2.26 2.08 13.92
CA LEU A 157 2.04 2.65 12.58
C LEU A 157 1.38 4.04 12.56
N ILE A 158 0.87 4.53 13.68
CA ILE A 158 0.25 5.85 13.81
C ILE A 158 1.14 6.74 14.68
N ASP A 159 1.75 7.74 14.06
CA ASP A 159 2.42 8.85 14.71
C ASP A 159 1.73 10.16 14.29
N THR A 160 2.11 10.70 13.14
CA THR A 160 1.44 11.84 12.51
C THR A 160 0.25 11.41 11.63
N GLY A 161 0.04 10.11 11.44
CA GLY A 161 -0.89 9.55 10.47
C GLY A 161 -0.35 9.55 9.02
N ALA A 162 0.92 9.93 8.83
CA ALA A 162 1.52 10.07 7.49
C ALA A 162 1.44 8.78 6.66
N LEU A 163 1.77 7.62 7.23
CA LEU A 163 1.67 6.34 6.52
C LEU A 163 0.24 6.08 6.02
N ARG A 164 -0.76 6.28 6.86
CA ARG A 164 -2.15 6.06 6.48
C ARG A 164 -2.61 7.06 5.43
N GLN A 165 -2.33 8.35 5.62
CA GLN A 165 -2.85 9.43 4.76
C GLN A 165 -2.19 9.43 3.37
N ASN A 166 -0.91 9.08 3.29
CA ASN A 166 -0.14 9.13 2.04
C ASN A 166 -0.09 7.79 1.29
N CYS A 167 -0.77 6.75 1.76
CA CYS A 167 -1.02 5.57 0.94
C CYS A 167 -1.85 6.00 -0.28
N GLN A 168 -1.39 5.67 -1.48
CA GLN A 168 -2.01 6.07 -2.75
C GLN A 168 -2.10 4.89 -3.70
N TYR A 169 -2.88 5.04 -4.77
CA TYR A 169 -2.84 4.14 -5.90
C TYR A 169 -2.52 4.89 -7.20
N VAL A 170 -1.90 4.20 -8.12
CA VAL A 170 -1.56 4.71 -9.45
C VAL A 170 -2.03 3.71 -10.48
N ILE A 171 -2.69 4.22 -11.51
CA ILE A 171 -3.16 3.42 -12.66
C ILE A 171 -2.15 3.57 -13.78
N LYS A 172 -1.52 2.48 -14.18
CA LYS A 172 -0.60 2.42 -15.31
C LYS A 172 -1.30 1.72 -16.48
N LYS A 173 -1.39 2.41 -17.60
CA LYS A 173 -1.87 1.81 -18.85
C LYS A 173 -0.67 1.30 -19.65
N GLY A 174 -0.68 0.01 -19.98
CA GLY A 174 0.32 -0.59 -20.87
C GLY A 174 0.30 0.10 -22.24
N LYS A 175 1.46 0.20 -22.90
CA LYS A 175 1.52 0.61 -24.29
C LYS A 175 0.86 -0.48 -25.15
N LYS A 176 -0.11 -0.08 -25.99
CA LYS A 176 -0.65 -0.94 -27.06
C LYS A 176 0.43 -1.32 -28.05
#